data_782fe54ae5defa63061b96c160d573c0
#
_entry.id   782fe54ae5defa63061b96c160d573c0
#
_cell.length_a   1.000
_cell.length_b   1.000
_cell.length_c   1.000
_cell.angle_alpha   90.00
_cell.angle_beta   90.00
_cell.angle_gamma   90.00
#
_symmetry.space_group_name_H-M   'P 1'
#
loop_
_entity.id
_entity.type
_entity.pdbx_description
1 polymer ?
#
loop_
_entity_poly.entity_id
_entity_poly.type
_entity_poly.pdbx_seq_one_letter_code
_entity_poly.pdbx_strand_id
1 'polypeptide(L)'
;MKKNINFIIGLVIIILSLITIYYIIRWISENNTIGIPLFTATLGFIGIIYSQYQSKSRDIRESHRASKIETYRMFFDLVNLFQNNTRKNISIDLDDEEFQKNIQELTENMMLWASEEVIIAWRDFKNIESSSDDPYLALRKIDKLYRAIRKDLGHNDNNLKDLDLIKINLKDTENLN
;
A
#
# COMPACT_ATOMS: atom_id res chain seq x y z
N MET A 1 25.37 10.86 30.68
CA MET A 1 24.88 12.19 31.06
C MET A 1 23.65 12.66 30.26
N LYS A 2 23.62 12.64 28.90
CA LYS A 2 22.46 13.11 28.10
C LYS A 2 21.13 12.40 28.40
N LYS A 3 21.14 11.10 28.70
CA LYS A 3 19.89 10.33 28.96
C LYS A 3 19.18 10.77 30.24
N ASN A 4 19.96 11.15 31.28
CA ASN A 4 19.37 11.60 32.54
C ASN A 4 18.83 13.04 32.45
N ILE A 5 19.40 13.88 31.58
CA ILE A 5 18.92 15.24 31.34
C ILE A 5 17.57 15.21 30.65
N ASN A 6 17.38 14.36 29.62
CA ASN A 6 16.12 14.21 28.92
C ASN A 6 15.02 13.67 29.84
N PHE A 7 15.37 12.76 30.75
CA PHE A 7 14.43 12.24 31.74
C PHE A 7 13.96 13.33 32.72
N ILE A 8 14.91 14.16 33.23
CA ILE A 8 14.61 15.28 34.13
C ILE A 8 13.75 16.33 33.42
N ILE A 9 14.04 16.66 32.17
CA ILE A 9 13.25 17.60 31.37
C ILE A 9 11.83 17.04 31.17
N GLY A 10 11.68 15.76 30.86
CA GLY A 10 10.37 15.10 30.75
C GLY A 10 9.55 15.17 32.04
N LEU A 11 10.20 14.92 33.18
CA LEU A 11 9.57 14.98 34.49
C LEU A 11 9.10 16.41 34.81
N VAL A 12 9.93 17.43 34.55
CA VAL A 12 9.58 18.84 34.74
C VAL A 12 8.37 19.24 33.88
N ILE A 13 8.32 18.81 32.61
CA ILE A 13 7.20 19.09 31.71
C ILE A 13 5.92 18.46 32.25
N ILE A 14 5.96 17.22 32.75
CA ILE A 14 4.81 16.53 33.35
C ILE A 14 4.31 17.30 34.59
N ILE A 15 5.22 17.72 35.50
CA ILE A 15 4.84 18.47 36.69
C ILE A 15 4.19 19.82 36.32
N LEU A 16 4.78 20.54 35.37
CA LEU A 16 4.21 21.79 34.87
C LEU A 16 2.83 21.61 34.26
N SER A 17 2.62 20.54 33.48
CA SER A 17 1.32 20.23 32.89
C SER A 17 0.26 19.93 33.95
N LEU A 18 0.60 19.18 35.00
CA LEU A 18 -0.31 18.88 36.10
C LEU A 18 -0.70 20.14 36.87
N ILE A 19 0.25 21.03 37.14
CA ILE A 19 0.00 22.32 37.77
C ILE A 19 -0.94 23.17 36.91
N THR A 20 -0.71 23.23 35.61
CA THR A 20 -1.53 24.00 34.66
C THR A 20 -2.96 23.45 34.65
N ILE A 21 -3.14 22.12 34.58
CA ILE A 21 -4.46 21.45 34.62
C ILE A 21 -5.18 21.77 35.94
N TYR A 22 -4.48 21.74 37.08
CA TYR A 22 -5.06 22.07 38.36
C TYR A 22 -5.61 23.51 38.39
N TYR A 23 -4.87 24.50 37.91
CA TYR A 23 -5.31 25.89 37.84
C TYR A 23 -6.51 26.10 36.89
N ILE A 24 -6.52 25.38 35.76
CA ILE A 24 -7.63 25.41 34.80
C ILE A 24 -8.92 24.87 35.47
N ILE A 25 -8.83 23.71 36.10
CA ILE A 25 -9.98 23.10 36.79
C ILE A 25 -10.51 24.03 37.89
N ARG A 26 -9.61 24.60 38.69
CA ARG A 26 -9.97 25.54 39.74
C ARG A 26 -10.67 26.78 39.17
N TRP A 27 -10.13 27.38 38.11
CA TRP A 27 -10.72 28.54 37.45
C TRP A 27 -12.13 28.24 36.90
N ILE A 28 -12.33 27.07 36.26
CA ILE A 28 -13.63 26.62 35.76
C ILE A 28 -14.63 26.47 36.94
N SER A 29 -14.18 25.91 38.07
CA SER A 29 -15.01 25.74 39.27
C SER A 29 -15.45 27.05 39.90
N GLU A 30 -14.58 28.05 39.89
CA GLU A 30 -14.86 29.39 40.40
C GLU A 30 -15.77 30.22 39.46
N ASN A 31 -15.71 29.92 38.12
CA ASN A 31 -16.46 30.64 37.09
C ASN A 31 -17.38 29.74 36.25
N ASN A 32 -18.24 28.98 36.93
CA ASN A 32 -19.08 27.94 36.34
C ASN A 32 -19.92 28.41 35.14
N THR A 33 -20.45 29.64 35.19
CA THR A 33 -21.34 30.18 34.15
C THR A 33 -20.66 30.36 32.80
N ILE A 34 -19.35 30.66 32.80
CA ILE A 34 -18.57 30.89 31.57
C ILE A 34 -17.60 29.76 31.33
N GLY A 35 -17.01 29.21 32.40
CA GLY A 35 -15.95 28.21 32.35
C GLY A 35 -16.43 26.88 31.71
N ILE A 36 -17.62 26.41 32.11
CA ILE A 36 -18.16 25.15 31.57
C ILE A 36 -18.49 25.25 30.07
N PRO A 37 -19.25 26.27 29.58
CA PRO A 37 -19.51 26.43 28.17
C PRO A 37 -18.23 26.58 27.32
N LEU A 38 -17.24 27.37 27.81
CA LEU A 38 -15.98 27.59 27.11
C LEU A 38 -15.17 26.31 27.02
N PHE A 39 -15.10 25.54 28.10
CA PHE A 39 -14.42 24.24 28.11
C PHE A 39 -15.06 23.25 27.13
N THR A 40 -16.39 23.16 27.14
CA THR A 40 -17.14 22.27 26.24
C THR A 40 -16.97 22.68 24.78
N ALA A 41 -17.03 23.97 24.48
CA ALA A 41 -16.78 24.49 23.14
C ALA A 41 -15.35 24.16 22.66
N THR A 42 -14.34 24.29 23.53
CA THR A 42 -12.95 23.97 23.21
C THR A 42 -12.77 22.48 22.92
N LEU A 43 -13.36 21.59 23.74
CA LEU A 43 -13.34 20.15 23.50
C LEU A 43 -14.03 19.78 22.18
N GLY A 44 -15.19 20.39 21.91
CA GLY A 44 -15.90 20.21 20.63
C GLY A 44 -15.06 20.62 19.44
N PHE A 45 -14.38 21.76 19.53
CA PHE A 45 -13.50 22.26 18.47
C PHE A 45 -12.28 21.33 18.22
N ILE A 46 -11.63 20.85 19.29
CA ILE A 46 -10.55 19.86 19.19
C ILE A 46 -11.07 18.57 18.55
N GLY A 47 -12.26 18.09 18.92
CA GLY A 47 -12.89 16.92 18.33
C GLY A 47 -13.13 17.06 16.83
N ILE A 48 -13.59 18.24 16.39
CA ILE A 48 -13.79 18.54 14.96
C ILE A 48 -12.46 18.51 14.20
N ILE A 49 -11.42 19.20 14.71
CA ILE A 49 -10.10 19.22 14.08
C ILE A 49 -9.52 17.80 13.96
N TYR A 50 -9.61 17.01 15.04
CA TYR A 50 -9.13 15.61 15.03
C TYR A 50 -9.90 14.75 14.03
N SER A 51 -11.23 14.89 13.99
CA SER A 51 -12.08 14.19 13.02
C SER A 51 -11.73 14.54 11.58
N GLN A 52 -11.53 15.83 11.27
CA GLN A 52 -11.12 16.28 9.93
C GLN A 52 -9.74 15.75 9.54
N TYR A 53 -8.76 15.77 10.46
CA TYR A 53 -7.44 15.21 10.22
C TYR A 53 -7.50 13.71 9.91
N GLN A 54 -8.29 12.95 10.67
CA GLN A 54 -8.48 11.53 10.44
C GLN A 54 -9.21 11.24 9.13
N SER A 55 -10.23 12.04 8.76
CA SER A 55 -10.93 11.91 7.48
C SER A 55 -9.99 12.13 6.30
N LYS A 56 -9.22 13.23 6.32
CA LYS A 56 -8.25 13.53 5.26
C LYS A 56 -7.20 12.42 5.09
N SER A 57 -6.73 11.84 6.19
CA SER A 57 -5.79 10.72 6.13
C SER A 57 -6.40 9.45 5.53
N ARG A 58 -7.69 9.22 5.72
CA ARG A 58 -8.42 8.11 5.07
C ARG A 58 -8.59 8.36 3.59
N ASP A 59 -9.02 9.56 3.21
CA ASP A 59 -9.26 9.93 1.80
C ASP A 59 -7.98 9.80 0.95
N ILE A 60 -6.83 10.23 1.49
CA ILE A 60 -5.55 10.07 0.83
C ILE A 60 -5.20 8.59 0.63
N ARG A 61 -5.37 7.76 1.68
CA ARG A 61 -5.09 6.32 1.59
C ARG A 61 -6.01 5.62 0.60
N GLU A 62 -7.27 6.00 0.55
CA GLU A 62 -8.25 5.43 -0.37
C GLU A 62 -7.96 5.84 -1.83
N SER A 63 -7.60 7.10 -2.07
CA SER A 63 -7.15 7.58 -3.38
C SER A 63 -5.91 6.83 -3.86
N HIS A 64 -4.89 6.67 -3.01
CA HIS A 64 -3.70 5.88 -3.34
C HIS A 64 -4.04 4.42 -3.63
N ARG A 65 -4.97 3.83 -2.88
CA ARG A 65 -5.42 2.46 -3.12
C ARG A 65 -6.11 2.31 -4.45
N ALA A 66 -6.95 3.26 -4.85
CA ALA A 66 -7.62 3.26 -6.15
C ALA A 66 -6.60 3.28 -7.30
N SER A 67 -5.61 4.18 -7.24
CA SER A 67 -4.54 4.28 -8.24
C SER A 67 -3.69 3.00 -8.32
N LYS A 68 -3.40 2.36 -7.17
CA LYS A 68 -2.72 1.07 -7.14
C LYS A 68 -3.53 -0.02 -7.83
N ILE A 69 -4.83 -0.11 -7.56
CA ILE A 69 -5.71 -1.11 -8.16
C ILE A 69 -5.75 -0.95 -9.68
N GLU A 70 -5.83 0.28 -10.18
CA GLU A 70 -5.82 0.58 -11.62
C GLU A 70 -4.50 0.12 -12.26
N THR A 71 -3.37 0.49 -11.65
CA THR A 71 -2.03 0.06 -12.09
C THR A 71 -1.92 -1.47 -12.14
N TYR A 72 -2.38 -2.16 -11.09
CA TYR A 72 -2.28 -3.61 -11.02
C TYR A 72 -3.23 -4.30 -12.00
N ARG A 73 -4.39 -3.71 -12.30
CA ARG A 73 -5.29 -4.20 -13.35
C ARG A 73 -4.61 -4.21 -14.71
N MET A 74 -3.86 -3.15 -15.07
CA MET A 74 -3.09 -3.12 -16.32
C MET A 74 -2.13 -4.31 -16.43
N PHE A 75 -1.49 -4.71 -15.33
CA PHE A 75 -0.65 -5.91 -15.32
C PHE A 75 -1.45 -7.20 -15.54
N PHE A 76 -2.59 -7.36 -14.88
CA PHE A 76 -3.47 -8.51 -15.11
C PHE A 76 -3.96 -8.58 -16.56
N ASP A 77 -4.29 -7.44 -17.16
CA ASP A 77 -4.72 -7.37 -18.55
C ASP A 77 -3.59 -7.75 -19.50
N LEU A 78 -2.35 -7.35 -19.22
CA LEU A 78 -1.16 -7.76 -19.96
C LEU A 78 -0.98 -9.29 -19.89
N VAL A 79 -1.04 -9.90 -18.72
CA VAL A 79 -0.91 -11.36 -18.56
C VAL A 79 -2.04 -12.09 -19.29
N ASN A 80 -3.26 -11.59 -19.18
CA ASN A 80 -4.42 -12.16 -19.90
C ASN A 80 -4.26 -12.07 -21.42
N LEU A 81 -3.68 -10.97 -21.93
CA LEU A 81 -3.38 -10.83 -23.36
C LEU A 81 -2.42 -11.93 -23.82
N PHE A 82 -1.30 -12.13 -23.09
CA PHE A 82 -0.34 -13.20 -23.41
C PHE A 82 -0.99 -14.58 -23.38
N GLN A 83 -1.76 -14.90 -22.35
CA GLN A 83 -2.43 -16.19 -22.21
C GLN A 83 -3.44 -16.44 -23.34
N ASN A 84 -4.24 -15.43 -23.68
CA ASN A 84 -5.25 -15.56 -24.73
C ASN A 84 -4.61 -15.76 -26.10
N ASN A 85 -3.52 -15.05 -26.40
CA ASN A 85 -2.82 -15.16 -27.65
C ASN A 85 -2.09 -16.51 -27.76
N THR A 86 -1.47 -17.00 -26.70
CA THR A 86 -0.88 -18.33 -26.64
C THR A 86 -1.93 -19.42 -26.92
N ARG A 87 -3.12 -19.31 -26.34
CA ARG A 87 -4.23 -20.27 -26.58
C ARG A 87 -4.72 -20.28 -28.01
N LYS A 88 -4.62 -19.15 -28.71
CA LYS A 88 -5.03 -18.99 -30.11
C LYS A 88 -3.91 -19.25 -31.11
N ASN A 89 -2.70 -19.58 -30.63
CA ASN A 89 -1.47 -19.68 -31.43
C ASN A 89 -1.16 -18.39 -32.23
N ILE A 90 -1.48 -17.23 -31.62
CA ILE A 90 -1.16 -15.92 -32.19
C ILE A 90 0.14 -15.43 -31.54
N SER A 91 1.14 -15.09 -32.35
CA SER A 91 2.35 -14.44 -31.89
C SER A 91 2.06 -12.98 -31.52
N ILE A 92 2.53 -12.54 -30.37
CA ILE A 92 2.49 -11.12 -30.00
C ILE A 92 3.73 -10.48 -30.61
N ASP A 93 3.52 -9.41 -31.38
CA ASP A 93 4.60 -8.56 -31.83
C ASP A 93 5.04 -7.67 -30.65
N LEU A 94 6.21 -7.98 -30.10
CA LEU A 94 6.76 -7.23 -28.98
C LEU A 94 7.32 -5.86 -29.39
N ASP A 95 7.57 -5.66 -30.70
CA ASP A 95 8.09 -4.41 -31.26
C ASP A 95 6.96 -3.47 -31.72
N ASP A 96 5.69 -3.89 -31.56
CA ASP A 96 4.53 -3.05 -31.85
C ASP A 96 4.53 -1.80 -30.98
N GLU A 97 4.36 -0.63 -31.59
CA GLU A 97 4.41 0.68 -30.91
C GLU A 97 3.35 0.80 -29.80
N GLU A 98 2.15 0.27 -30.03
CA GLU A 98 1.06 0.30 -29.04
C GLU A 98 1.40 -0.61 -27.86
N PHE A 99 1.95 -1.79 -28.12
CA PHE A 99 2.39 -2.70 -27.08
C PHE A 99 3.50 -2.09 -26.22
N GLN A 100 4.51 -1.51 -26.85
CA GLN A 100 5.62 -0.84 -26.14
C GLN A 100 5.14 0.34 -25.29
N LYS A 101 4.22 1.15 -25.81
CA LYS A 101 3.61 2.25 -25.08
C LYS A 101 2.85 1.75 -23.84
N ASN A 102 2.09 0.66 -23.95
CA ASN A 102 1.35 0.08 -22.83
C ASN A 102 2.31 -0.44 -21.74
N ILE A 103 3.43 -1.07 -22.12
CA ILE A 103 4.46 -1.51 -21.18
C ILE A 103 5.15 -0.34 -20.49
N GLN A 104 5.41 0.75 -21.22
CA GLN A 104 5.98 1.97 -20.67
C GLN A 104 5.02 2.60 -19.64
N GLU A 105 3.76 2.78 -20.02
CA GLU A 105 2.73 3.36 -19.13
C GLU A 105 2.57 2.51 -17.86
N LEU A 106 2.50 1.19 -17.99
CA LEU A 106 2.46 0.28 -16.85
C LEU A 106 3.70 0.44 -15.95
N THR A 107 4.88 0.58 -16.56
CA THR A 107 6.13 0.75 -15.80
C THR A 107 6.15 2.07 -15.04
N GLU A 108 5.70 3.16 -15.66
CA GLU A 108 5.57 4.47 -15.00
C GLU A 108 4.57 4.43 -13.84
N ASN A 109 3.42 3.81 -14.04
CA ASN A 109 2.41 3.64 -12.99
C ASN A 109 2.91 2.75 -11.84
N MET A 110 3.67 1.68 -12.13
CA MET A 110 4.31 0.87 -11.09
C MET A 110 5.31 1.70 -10.27
N MET A 111 6.11 2.55 -10.91
CA MET A 111 7.06 3.44 -10.19
C MET A 111 6.37 4.47 -9.31
N LEU A 112 5.19 4.96 -9.72
CA LEU A 112 4.46 5.98 -8.97
C LEU A 112 3.67 5.42 -7.78
N TRP A 113 3.08 4.24 -7.92
CA TRP A 113 2.06 3.77 -7.00
C TRP A 113 2.41 2.48 -6.26
N ALA A 114 3.29 1.64 -6.82
CA ALA A 114 3.58 0.34 -6.25
C ALA A 114 4.54 0.41 -5.05
N SER A 115 4.46 -0.61 -4.17
CA SER A 115 5.44 -0.79 -3.11
C SER A 115 6.79 -1.26 -3.64
N GLU A 116 7.83 -1.12 -2.82
CA GLU A 116 9.18 -1.59 -3.16
C GLU A 116 9.21 -3.05 -3.60
N GLU A 117 8.48 -3.93 -2.91
CA GLU A 117 8.43 -5.36 -3.23
C GLU A 117 7.82 -5.61 -4.63
N VAL A 118 6.78 -4.85 -5.01
CA VAL A 118 6.16 -4.95 -6.33
C VAL A 118 7.11 -4.42 -7.41
N ILE A 119 7.81 -3.31 -7.17
CA ILE A 119 8.79 -2.75 -8.10
C ILE A 119 9.93 -3.76 -8.35
N ILE A 120 10.44 -4.40 -7.30
CA ILE A 120 11.47 -5.44 -7.43
C ILE A 120 10.95 -6.61 -8.25
N ALA A 121 9.74 -7.11 -7.95
CA ALA A 121 9.14 -8.22 -8.67
C ALA A 121 8.86 -7.88 -10.14
N TRP A 122 8.42 -6.65 -10.44
CA TRP A 122 8.22 -6.14 -11.80
C TRP A 122 9.53 -6.08 -12.58
N ARG A 123 10.58 -5.55 -11.99
CA ARG A 123 11.92 -5.53 -12.59
C ARG A 123 12.41 -6.96 -12.90
N ASP A 124 12.24 -7.89 -11.94
CA ASP A 124 12.64 -9.28 -12.10
C ASP A 124 11.83 -10.00 -13.19
N PHE A 125 10.57 -9.62 -13.41
CA PHE A 125 9.74 -10.12 -14.49
C PHE A 125 10.19 -9.56 -15.85
N LYS A 126 10.47 -8.27 -15.95
CA LYS A 126 10.94 -7.65 -17.19
C LYS A 126 12.30 -8.16 -17.65
N ASN A 127 13.15 -8.61 -16.73
CA ASN A 127 14.51 -9.08 -17.01
C ASN A 127 14.58 -10.60 -17.13
N ILE A 128 13.50 -11.26 -17.60
CA ILE A 128 13.56 -12.70 -17.89
C ILE A 128 14.46 -12.93 -19.09
N GLU A 129 15.55 -13.66 -18.86
CA GLU A 129 16.45 -14.08 -19.95
C GLU A 129 15.80 -15.22 -20.74
N SER A 130 15.75 -15.06 -22.06
CA SER A 130 15.17 -16.08 -22.97
C SER A 130 16.00 -17.37 -23.02
N SER A 131 17.21 -17.37 -22.44
CA SER A 131 18.16 -18.48 -22.40
C SER A 131 18.06 -19.37 -21.15
N SER A 132 17.03 -19.18 -20.33
CA SER A 132 16.87 -19.98 -19.10
C SER A 132 16.47 -21.41 -19.41
N ASP A 133 17.14 -22.39 -18.77
CA ASP A 133 16.79 -23.80 -18.84
C ASP A 133 15.49 -24.17 -18.07
N ASP A 134 14.94 -23.24 -17.29
CA ASP A 134 13.66 -23.42 -16.55
C ASP A 134 12.47 -23.02 -17.44
N PRO A 135 11.69 -23.99 -17.96
CA PRO A 135 10.54 -23.70 -18.81
C PRO A 135 9.41 -22.97 -18.06
N TYR A 136 9.43 -22.99 -16.72
CA TYR A 136 8.43 -22.36 -15.87
C TYR A 136 8.90 -21.05 -15.25
N LEU A 137 10.09 -20.55 -15.62
CA LEU A 137 10.64 -19.32 -15.03
C LEU A 137 9.70 -18.14 -15.15
N ALA A 138 9.10 -17.93 -16.33
CA ALA A 138 8.14 -16.85 -16.55
C ALA A 138 6.92 -16.97 -15.63
N LEU A 139 6.37 -18.18 -15.47
CA LEU A 139 5.23 -18.43 -14.59
C LEU A 139 5.57 -18.15 -13.12
N ARG A 140 6.76 -18.54 -12.67
CA ARG A 140 7.22 -18.24 -11.30
C ARG A 140 7.41 -16.75 -11.06
N LYS A 141 7.91 -16.01 -12.05
CA LYS A 141 8.06 -14.55 -11.96
C LYS A 141 6.69 -13.86 -11.92
N ILE A 142 5.71 -14.32 -12.69
CA ILE A 142 4.33 -13.82 -12.66
C ILE A 142 3.69 -14.12 -11.29
N ASP A 143 3.80 -15.35 -10.78
CA ASP A 143 3.25 -15.73 -9.47
C ASP A 143 3.86 -14.87 -8.34
N LYS A 144 5.19 -14.66 -8.39
CA LYS A 144 5.89 -13.78 -7.44
C LYS A 144 5.36 -12.35 -7.49
N LEU A 145 5.11 -11.82 -8.69
CA LEU A 145 4.56 -10.48 -8.85
C LEU A 145 3.11 -10.41 -8.36
N TYR A 146 2.28 -11.41 -8.64
CA TYR A 146 0.92 -11.50 -8.08
C TYR A 146 0.93 -11.49 -6.55
N ARG A 147 1.82 -12.23 -5.90
CA ARG A 147 1.97 -12.25 -4.43
C ARG A 147 2.39 -10.89 -3.91
N ALA A 148 3.35 -10.23 -4.55
CA ALA A 148 3.78 -8.89 -4.17
C ALA A 148 2.64 -7.88 -4.28
N ILE A 149 1.87 -7.90 -5.37
CA ILE A 149 0.68 -7.05 -5.57
C ILE A 149 -0.38 -7.31 -4.48
N ARG A 150 -0.70 -8.58 -4.22
CA ARG A 150 -1.69 -8.95 -3.20
C ARG A 150 -1.26 -8.49 -1.81
N LYS A 151 0.01 -8.66 -1.46
CA LYS A 151 0.58 -8.20 -0.20
C LYS A 151 0.50 -6.67 -0.08
N ASP A 152 0.80 -5.93 -1.16
CA ASP A 152 0.72 -4.47 -1.18
C ASP A 152 -0.73 -3.96 -1.04
N LEU A 153 -1.71 -4.73 -1.48
CA LEU A 153 -3.14 -4.47 -1.26
C LEU A 153 -3.64 -4.91 0.12
N GLY A 154 -2.77 -5.49 0.96
CA GLY A 154 -3.07 -5.89 2.34
C GLY A 154 -3.59 -7.33 2.49
N HIS A 155 -3.44 -8.17 1.47
CA HIS A 155 -3.77 -9.60 1.58
C HIS A 155 -2.64 -10.39 2.26
N ASN A 156 -3.02 -11.49 2.90
CA ASN A 156 -2.09 -12.46 3.50
C ASN A 156 -2.21 -13.79 2.76
N ASP A 157 -1.11 -14.21 2.14
CA ASP A 157 -1.05 -15.41 1.29
C ASP A 157 -0.27 -16.58 1.93
N ASN A 158 -0.14 -16.59 3.26
CA ASN A 158 0.67 -17.59 3.99
C ASN A 158 0.27 -19.05 3.72
N ASN A 159 -0.97 -19.29 3.32
CA ASN A 159 -1.51 -20.63 3.04
C ASN A 159 -1.43 -21.01 1.55
N LEU A 160 -1.03 -20.09 0.67
CA LEU A 160 -0.89 -20.35 -0.75
C LEU A 160 0.48 -20.95 -1.05
N LYS A 161 0.49 -22.09 -1.76
CA LYS A 161 1.70 -22.74 -2.24
C LYS A 161 2.27 -22.01 -3.46
N ASP A 162 3.49 -22.38 -3.84
CA ASP A 162 4.12 -21.85 -5.04
C ASP A 162 3.26 -22.12 -6.29
N LEU A 163 3.18 -21.14 -7.18
CA LEU A 163 2.37 -21.15 -8.40
C LEU A 163 0.84 -21.24 -8.21
N ASP A 164 0.31 -21.24 -6.99
CA ASP A 164 -1.14 -21.34 -6.79
C ASP A 164 -1.92 -20.19 -7.45
N LEU A 165 -1.37 -18.97 -7.46
CA LEU A 165 -2.05 -17.84 -8.06
C LEU A 165 -2.08 -17.92 -9.60
N ILE A 166 -1.00 -18.38 -10.20
CA ILE A 166 -0.96 -18.52 -11.67
C ILE A 166 -1.78 -19.74 -12.14
N LYS A 167 -1.85 -20.82 -11.34
CA LYS A 167 -2.64 -22.01 -11.63
C LYS A 167 -4.14 -21.70 -11.80
N ILE A 168 -4.66 -20.67 -11.14
CA ILE A 168 -6.07 -20.23 -11.29
C ILE A 168 -6.42 -19.95 -12.76
N ASN A 169 -5.46 -19.44 -13.54
CA ASN A 169 -5.65 -19.04 -14.92
C ASN A 169 -5.24 -20.11 -15.95
N LEU A 170 -4.63 -21.22 -15.50
CA LEU A 170 -4.16 -22.29 -16.37
C LEU A 170 -5.16 -23.45 -16.41
N LYS A 171 -5.37 -24.04 -17.59
CA LYS A 171 -6.29 -25.18 -17.76
C LYS A 171 -5.63 -26.52 -17.42
N ASP A 172 -4.34 -26.68 -17.69
CA ASP A 172 -3.57 -27.91 -17.47
C ASP A 172 -2.52 -27.67 -16.39
N THR A 173 -2.87 -27.95 -15.15
CA THR A 173 -2.01 -27.69 -13.98
C THR A 173 -1.28 -28.93 -13.45
N GLU A 174 -1.57 -30.12 -14.00
CA GLU A 174 -1.03 -31.38 -13.51
C GLU A 174 0.51 -31.49 -13.60
N ASN A 175 1.10 -30.81 -14.57
CA ASN A 175 2.56 -30.81 -14.82
C ASN A 175 3.34 -29.72 -14.06
N LEU A 176 2.68 -28.95 -13.21
CA LEU A 176 3.26 -27.81 -12.48
C LEU A 176 3.54 -28.12 -10.99
N ASN A 177 3.64 -29.38 -10.62
CA ASN A 177 3.95 -29.81 -9.24
C ASN A 177 5.43 -30.08 -9.06
#